data_65f6c71bafe8c088a26c42c0479e4c5b
#
_entry.id   65f6c71bafe8c088a26c42c0479e4c5b
#
_cell.length_a   1.000
_cell.length_b   1.000
_cell.length_c   1.000
_cell.angle_alpha   90.00
_cell.angle_beta   90.00
_cell.angle_gamma   90.00
#
_symmetry.space_group_name_H-M   'P 1'
#
loop_
_entity.id
_entity.type
_entity.pdbx_description
1 polymer ?
#
loop_
_entity_poly.entity_id
_entity_poly.type
_entity_poly.pdbx_seq_one_letter_code
_entity_poly.pdbx_strand_id
1 'polypeptide(L)'
;SLAVNAQAAAGLGHIKAFIRALKSFKFEHSLRDDAQEERIIYEPVGVCGLITPWNWPMNQVTLKVVPAVGVGCTVVLKPSEIAPISSILFAEMMDEAGFPAGVFNLVHGDGPTVGGAMSRHPDIDMMSFTGSTRAGILVTKAAADTVKRVALELGGKGANIVFSDADVQKAVRRGSAHCFNNTGQS
;
A
#
# COMPACT_ATOMS: atom_id res chain seq x y z
N SER A 1 22.82 3.21 -7.22
CA SER A 1 21.75 3.21 -8.24
C SER A 1 20.40 3.54 -7.59
N LEU A 2 19.42 3.97 -8.38
CA LEU A 2 18.06 4.26 -7.92
C LEU A 2 17.44 3.01 -7.27
N ALA A 3 17.67 1.84 -7.82
CA ALA A 3 17.15 0.58 -7.31
C ALA A 3 17.58 0.30 -5.86
N VAL A 4 18.83 0.50 -5.54
CA VAL A 4 19.37 0.24 -4.19
C VAL A 4 19.06 1.40 -3.24
N ASN A 5 19.37 2.63 -3.64
CA ASN A 5 19.35 3.79 -2.73
C ASN A 5 17.96 4.37 -2.50
N ALA A 6 17.02 4.13 -3.41
CA ALA A 6 15.67 4.66 -3.29
C ALA A 6 14.62 3.54 -3.20
N GLN A 7 14.55 2.63 -4.17
CA GLN A 7 13.45 1.67 -4.21
C GLN A 7 13.53 0.62 -3.10
N ALA A 8 14.68 -0.03 -2.89
CA ALA A 8 14.86 -1.00 -1.81
C ALA A 8 14.86 -0.31 -0.43
N ALA A 9 15.58 0.83 -0.32
CA ALA A 9 15.66 1.58 0.94
C ALA A 9 14.32 2.16 1.40
N ALA A 10 13.42 2.53 0.49
CA ALA A 10 12.07 3.00 0.84
C ALA A 10 11.30 1.93 1.62
N GLY A 11 11.37 0.66 1.19
CA GLY A 11 10.73 -0.45 1.89
C GLY A 11 11.14 -0.56 3.35
N LEU A 12 12.45 -0.52 3.62
CA LEU A 12 12.98 -0.53 4.99
C LEU A 12 12.53 0.68 5.81
N GLY A 13 12.46 1.86 5.16
CA GLY A 13 11.96 3.09 5.80
C GLY A 13 10.53 2.94 6.28
N HIS A 14 9.66 2.37 5.46
CA HIS A 14 8.25 2.13 5.80
C HIS A 14 8.10 1.10 6.93
N ILE A 15 8.81 -0.02 6.87
CA ILE A 15 8.80 -1.02 7.95
C ILE A 15 9.15 -0.36 9.30
N LYS A 16 10.25 0.40 9.35
CA LYS A 16 10.66 1.11 10.58
C LYS A 16 9.61 2.15 11.04
N ALA A 17 8.98 2.85 10.11
CA ALA A 17 7.95 3.83 10.45
C ALA A 17 6.70 3.16 11.05
N PHE A 18 6.21 2.07 10.45
CA PHE A 18 5.06 1.34 10.96
C PHE A 18 5.34 0.65 12.31
N ILE A 19 6.54 0.09 12.51
CA ILE A 19 6.94 -0.45 13.82
C ILE A 19 6.87 0.65 14.91
N ARG A 20 7.36 1.86 14.61
CA ARG A 20 7.27 2.98 15.57
C ARG A 20 5.82 3.38 15.84
N ALA A 21 4.99 3.46 14.79
CA ALA A 21 3.58 3.80 14.93
C ALA A 21 2.83 2.77 15.77
N LEU A 22 3.04 1.48 15.53
CA LEU A 22 2.41 0.39 16.28
C LEU A 22 2.77 0.39 17.76
N LYS A 23 4.00 0.76 18.13
CA LYS A 23 4.42 0.83 19.54
C LYS A 23 3.65 1.86 20.37
N SER A 24 3.11 2.89 19.73
CA SER A 24 2.37 3.97 20.39
C SER A 24 0.87 3.95 20.08
N PHE A 25 0.43 3.10 19.15
CA PHE A 25 -0.98 3.04 18.77
C PHE A 25 -1.80 2.36 19.86
N LYS A 26 -2.87 3.03 20.27
CA LYS A 26 -3.82 2.50 21.26
C LYS A 26 -4.96 1.81 20.52
N PHE A 27 -4.96 0.48 20.54
CA PHE A 27 -6.04 -0.31 19.96
C PHE A 27 -7.36 -0.22 20.74
N GLU A 28 -7.29 0.29 21.95
CA GLU A 28 -8.46 0.50 22.80
C GLU A 28 -8.29 1.76 23.65
N HIS A 29 -9.31 2.59 23.71
CA HIS A 29 -9.35 3.77 24.58
C HIS A 29 -10.80 4.18 24.89
N SER A 30 -11.00 4.96 25.95
CA SER A 30 -12.32 5.53 26.26
C SER A 30 -12.82 6.44 25.15
N LEU A 31 -14.13 6.45 24.91
CA LEU A 31 -14.76 7.34 23.93
C LEU A 31 -14.60 8.81 24.34
N ARG A 32 -14.71 9.10 25.65
CA ARG A 32 -14.58 10.41 26.26
C ARG A 32 -13.94 10.27 27.64
N ASP A 33 -13.36 11.32 28.14
CA ASP A 33 -12.71 11.33 29.46
C ASP A 33 -13.71 11.08 30.62
N ASP A 34 -14.96 11.49 30.45
CA ASP A 34 -16.06 11.33 31.44
C ASP A 34 -16.87 10.04 31.24
N ALA A 35 -16.56 9.22 30.24
CA ALA A 35 -17.29 7.99 29.91
C ALA A 35 -16.32 6.79 29.81
N GLN A 36 -15.80 6.38 30.96
CA GLN A 36 -14.78 5.32 31.05
C GLN A 36 -15.25 3.93 30.59
N GLU A 37 -16.55 3.66 30.64
CA GLU A 37 -17.16 2.41 30.23
C GLU A 37 -17.47 2.39 28.72
N GLU A 38 -17.58 3.55 28.07
CA GLU A 38 -17.74 3.67 26.63
C GLU A 38 -16.37 3.62 25.95
N ARG A 39 -16.13 2.60 25.10
CA ARG A 39 -14.80 2.34 24.54
C ARG A 39 -14.82 2.36 23.03
N ILE A 40 -13.74 2.87 22.46
CA ILE A 40 -13.40 2.69 21.04
C ILE A 40 -12.41 1.54 20.97
N ILE A 41 -12.75 0.52 20.19
CA ILE A 41 -11.92 -0.66 19.96
C ILE A 41 -11.60 -0.72 18.47
N TYR A 42 -10.31 -0.86 18.12
CA TYR A 42 -9.84 -1.05 16.76
C TYR A 42 -9.55 -2.53 16.53
N GLU A 43 -10.28 -3.12 15.60
CA GLU A 43 -10.12 -4.53 15.21
C GLU A 43 -9.59 -4.65 13.79
N PRO A 44 -8.85 -5.74 13.46
CA PRO A 44 -8.46 -6.02 12.09
C PRO A 44 -9.68 -6.08 11.17
N VAL A 45 -9.55 -5.53 9.97
CA VAL A 45 -10.66 -5.56 9.00
C VAL A 45 -10.93 -6.97 8.46
N GLY A 46 -9.98 -7.89 8.61
CA GLY A 46 -10.05 -9.25 8.09
C GLY A 46 -9.02 -9.51 7.00
N VAL A 47 -9.46 -10.08 5.88
CA VAL A 47 -8.62 -10.41 4.73
C VAL A 47 -8.49 -9.23 3.80
N CYS A 48 -7.26 -8.76 3.57
CA CYS A 48 -6.94 -7.64 2.67
C CYS A 48 -6.42 -8.14 1.32
N GLY A 49 -7.14 -7.86 0.24
CA GLY A 49 -6.67 -8.01 -1.13
C GLY A 49 -5.85 -6.77 -1.54
N LEU A 50 -4.56 -6.95 -1.80
CA LEU A 50 -3.63 -5.88 -2.10
C LEU A 50 -3.12 -5.98 -3.54
N ILE A 51 -3.28 -4.92 -4.33
CA ILE A 51 -2.78 -4.86 -5.72
C ILE A 51 -1.80 -3.70 -5.84
N THR A 52 -0.57 -3.98 -6.28
CA THR A 52 0.51 -2.99 -6.37
C THR A 52 0.98 -2.78 -7.81
N PRO A 53 1.39 -1.55 -8.18
CA PRO A 53 1.93 -1.22 -9.50
C PRO A 53 3.41 -1.59 -9.61
N TRP A 54 3.98 -1.34 -10.79
CA TRP A 54 5.35 -1.70 -11.18
C TRP A 54 6.38 -0.58 -10.98
N ASN A 55 5.96 0.66 -10.81
CA ASN A 55 6.87 1.82 -10.82
C ASN A 55 7.74 1.96 -9.55
N TRP A 56 7.23 1.55 -8.40
CA TRP A 56 7.93 1.52 -7.11
C TRP A 56 7.65 0.19 -6.37
N PRO A 57 8.15 -0.97 -6.85
CA PRO A 57 7.68 -2.29 -6.41
C PRO A 57 7.76 -2.49 -4.89
N MET A 58 8.95 -2.42 -4.31
CA MET A 58 9.14 -2.65 -2.86
C MET A 58 8.43 -1.58 -2.00
N ASN A 59 8.48 -0.32 -2.43
CA ASN A 59 7.78 0.77 -1.75
C ASN A 59 6.28 0.48 -1.64
N GLN A 60 5.65 0.09 -2.74
CA GLN A 60 4.20 -0.16 -2.78
C GLN A 60 3.79 -1.41 -2.01
N VAL A 61 4.61 -2.46 -2.05
CA VAL A 61 4.38 -3.69 -1.27
C VAL A 61 4.42 -3.37 0.23
N THR A 62 5.47 -2.72 0.70
CA THR A 62 5.63 -2.43 2.13
C THR A 62 4.62 -1.44 2.67
N LEU A 63 4.19 -0.45 1.87
CA LEU A 63 3.14 0.50 2.26
C LEU A 63 1.78 -0.15 2.49
N LYS A 64 1.51 -1.29 1.85
CA LYS A 64 0.23 -2.01 1.99
C LYS A 64 0.33 -3.19 2.94
N VAL A 65 1.32 -4.06 2.76
CA VAL A 65 1.45 -5.30 3.54
C VAL A 65 1.78 -5.01 5.00
N VAL A 66 2.78 -4.17 5.25
CA VAL A 66 3.28 -3.94 6.61
C VAL A 66 2.21 -3.39 7.56
N PRO A 67 1.46 -2.34 7.22
CA PRO A 67 0.39 -1.89 8.10
C PRO A 67 -0.75 -2.91 8.25
N ALA A 68 -1.13 -3.62 7.19
CA ALA A 68 -2.20 -4.61 7.27
C ALA A 68 -1.84 -5.76 8.23
N VAL A 69 -0.68 -6.38 8.02
CA VAL A 69 -0.21 -7.47 8.90
C VAL A 69 0.10 -6.96 10.31
N GLY A 70 0.65 -5.74 10.43
CA GLY A 70 0.98 -5.13 11.71
C GLY A 70 -0.22 -4.89 12.63
N VAL A 71 -1.41 -4.70 12.07
CA VAL A 71 -2.65 -4.56 12.85
C VAL A 71 -3.48 -5.85 12.93
N GLY A 72 -2.93 -6.98 12.46
CA GLY A 72 -3.54 -8.29 12.60
C GLY A 72 -4.41 -8.75 11.42
N CYS A 73 -4.39 -8.06 10.27
CA CYS A 73 -5.05 -8.54 9.06
C CYS A 73 -4.23 -9.65 8.39
N THR A 74 -4.90 -10.54 7.67
CA THR A 74 -4.26 -11.41 6.69
C THR A 74 -4.30 -10.78 5.31
N VAL A 75 -3.35 -11.14 4.43
CA VAL A 75 -3.23 -10.47 3.13
C VAL A 75 -3.08 -11.46 1.98
N VAL A 76 -3.68 -11.10 0.85
CA VAL A 76 -3.42 -11.69 -0.45
C VAL A 76 -2.85 -10.58 -1.34
N LEU A 77 -1.57 -10.66 -1.67
CA LEU A 77 -0.87 -9.66 -2.49
C LEU A 77 -0.80 -10.12 -3.95
N LYS A 78 -1.26 -9.27 -4.87
CA LYS A 78 -0.99 -9.37 -6.30
C LYS A 78 -0.11 -8.20 -6.75
N PRO A 79 1.18 -8.40 -6.97
CA PRO A 79 2.03 -7.39 -7.59
C PRO A 79 1.72 -7.26 -9.08
N SER A 80 2.22 -6.17 -9.68
CA SER A 80 2.21 -6.08 -11.15
C SER A 80 3.03 -7.22 -11.77
N GLU A 81 2.49 -7.81 -12.81
CA GLU A 81 3.16 -8.83 -13.64
C GLU A 81 4.44 -8.34 -14.31
N ILE A 82 4.61 -7.02 -14.41
CA ILE A 82 5.82 -6.38 -15.00
C ILE A 82 6.98 -6.38 -14.01
N ALA A 83 6.73 -6.31 -12.69
CA ALA A 83 7.77 -6.22 -11.66
C ALA A 83 7.49 -7.15 -10.46
N PRO A 84 7.44 -8.47 -10.65
CA PRO A 84 7.04 -9.40 -9.59
C PRO A 84 8.18 -9.80 -8.64
N ILE A 85 9.44 -9.71 -9.07
CA ILE A 85 10.60 -10.30 -8.37
C ILE A 85 10.77 -9.74 -6.95
N SER A 86 10.61 -8.44 -6.77
CA SER A 86 10.70 -7.82 -5.43
C SER A 86 9.66 -8.39 -4.45
N SER A 87 8.48 -8.76 -4.95
CA SER A 87 7.40 -9.34 -4.13
C SER A 87 7.66 -10.80 -3.80
N ILE A 88 8.34 -11.54 -4.69
CA ILE A 88 8.78 -12.92 -4.43
C ILE A 88 9.82 -12.91 -3.30
N LEU A 89 10.85 -12.07 -3.42
CA LEU A 89 11.85 -11.92 -2.36
C LEU A 89 11.25 -11.45 -1.04
N PHE A 90 10.24 -10.59 -1.09
CA PHE A 90 9.52 -10.17 0.11
C PHE A 90 8.74 -11.32 0.75
N ALA A 91 8.15 -12.21 -0.05
CA ALA A 91 7.47 -13.41 0.45
C ALA A 91 8.46 -14.37 1.14
N GLU A 92 9.64 -14.59 0.55
CA GLU A 92 10.71 -15.37 1.15
C GLU A 92 11.14 -14.76 2.51
N MET A 93 11.31 -13.43 2.58
CA MET A 93 11.62 -12.74 3.84
C MET A 93 10.53 -12.90 4.90
N MET A 94 9.25 -12.91 4.52
CA MET A 94 8.13 -13.14 5.45
C MET A 94 8.17 -14.57 6.01
N ASP A 95 8.47 -15.55 5.18
CA ASP A 95 8.62 -16.96 5.58
C ASP A 95 9.82 -17.14 6.52
N GLU A 96 11.00 -16.62 6.13
CA GLU A 96 12.21 -16.64 6.97
C GLU A 96 12.03 -15.92 8.31
N ALA A 97 11.20 -14.87 8.36
CA ALA A 97 10.88 -14.15 9.58
C ALA A 97 9.90 -14.92 10.49
N GLY A 98 9.40 -16.08 10.06
CA GLY A 98 8.54 -16.94 10.84
C GLY A 98 7.08 -16.48 10.93
N PHE A 99 6.57 -15.77 9.94
CA PHE A 99 5.15 -15.46 9.88
C PHE A 99 4.34 -16.73 9.72
N PRO A 100 3.23 -16.89 10.45
CA PRO A 100 2.38 -18.09 10.31
C PRO A 100 1.85 -18.25 8.88
N ALA A 101 1.75 -19.49 8.43
CA ALA A 101 1.17 -19.80 7.12
C ALA A 101 -0.23 -19.19 6.98
N GLY A 102 -0.52 -18.58 5.83
CA GLY A 102 -1.80 -17.94 5.54
C GLY A 102 -1.90 -16.47 5.98
N VAL A 103 -0.98 -15.95 6.80
CA VAL A 103 -0.95 -14.51 7.15
C VAL A 103 -0.58 -13.67 5.94
N PHE A 104 0.40 -14.08 5.16
CA PHE A 104 0.80 -13.46 3.92
C PHE A 104 0.74 -14.46 2.77
N ASN A 105 0.04 -14.11 1.71
CA ASN A 105 -0.13 -14.93 0.52
C ASN A 105 0.20 -14.10 -0.72
N LEU A 106 1.06 -14.63 -1.59
CA LEU A 106 1.45 -13.99 -2.84
C LEU A 106 0.81 -14.73 -4.02
N VAL A 107 0.12 -13.99 -4.89
CA VAL A 107 -0.47 -14.52 -6.12
C VAL A 107 0.01 -13.73 -7.32
N HIS A 108 0.30 -14.44 -8.41
CA HIS A 108 0.71 -13.84 -9.68
C HIS A 108 -0.38 -13.95 -10.73
N GLY A 109 -0.40 -13.01 -11.64
CA GLY A 109 -1.30 -12.97 -12.79
C GLY A 109 -1.61 -11.55 -13.23
N ASP A 110 -2.39 -11.45 -14.28
CA ASP A 110 -2.79 -10.16 -14.83
C ASP A 110 -3.91 -9.46 -14.03
N GLY A 111 -4.14 -8.20 -14.35
CA GLY A 111 -5.18 -7.40 -13.70
C GLY A 111 -6.59 -7.93 -13.94
N PRO A 112 -7.00 -8.18 -15.21
CA PRO A 112 -8.34 -8.64 -15.52
C PRO A 112 -8.71 -9.98 -14.90
N THR A 113 -7.81 -10.95 -14.91
CA THR A 113 -8.06 -12.29 -14.39
C THR A 113 -7.94 -12.34 -12.86
N VAL A 114 -6.71 -12.21 -12.34
CA VAL A 114 -6.45 -12.38 -10.91
C VAL A 114 -6.93 -11.17 -10.10
N GLY A 115 -6.63 -9.95 -10.56
CA GLY A 115 -7.11 -8.74 -9.90
C GLY A 115 -8.64 -8.65 -9.88
N GLY A 116 -9.29 -9.03 -10.98
CA GLY A 116 -10.74 -9.11 -11.07
C GLY A 116 -11.35 -10.19 -10.16
N ALA A 117 -10.72 -11.37 -10.07
CA ALA A 117 -11.15 -12.43 -9.17
C ALA A 117 -11.05 -12.00 -7.69
N MET A 118 -9.92 -11.43 -7.30
CA MET A 118 -9.74 -10.89 -5.93
C MET A 118 -10.79 -9.83 -5.59
N SER A 119 -11.06 -8.91 -6.52
CA SER A 119 -12.01 -7.82 -6.29
C SER A 119 -13.45 -8.32 -6.05
N ARG A 120 -13.83 -9.43 -6.66
CA ARG A 120 -15.17 -10.05 -6.50
C ARG A 120 -15.22 -11.10 -5.39
N HIS A 121 -14.07 -11.52 -4.84
CA HIS A 121 -14.04 -12.66 -3.91
C HIS A 121 -14.81 -12.34 -2.62
N PRO A 122 -15.78 -13.17 -2.21
CA PRO A 122 -16.61 -12.88 -1.04
C PRO A 122 -15.83 -12.89 0.28
N ASP A 123 -14.77 -13.68 0.38
CA ASP A 123 -13.95 -13.82 1.59
C ASP A 123 -12.80 -12.80 1.66
N ILE A 124 -12.76 -11.80 0.79
CA ILE A 124 -11.89 -10.63 0.92
C ILE A 124 -12.73 -9.47 1.46
N ASP A 125 -12.34 -8.94 2.61
CA ASP A 125 -13.06 -7.89 3.33
C ASP A 125 -12.70 -6.48 2.85
N MET A 126 -11.49 -6.30 2.32
CA MET A 126 -10.99 -5.02 1.84
C MET A 126 -10.12 -5.19 0.60
N MET A 127 -10.28 -4.29 -0.38
CA MET A 127 -9.35 -4.14 -1.50
C MET A 127 -8.54 -2.85 -1.35
N SER A 128 -7.21 -2.96 -1.44
CA SER A 128 -6.32 -1.81 -1.57
C SER A 128 -5.58 -1.88 -2.91
N PHE A 129 -5.88 -0.94 -3.79
CA PHE A 129 -5.39 -0.89 -5.16
C PHE A 129 -4.56 0.38 -5.41
N THR A 130 -3.41 0.23 -6.03
CA THR A 130 -2.65 1.35 -6.61
C THR A 130 -2.41 1.09 -8.09
N GLY A 131 -2.81 2.05 -8.93
CA GLY A 131 -2.65 1.94 -10.37
C GLY A 131 -3.47 2.97 -11.15
N SER A 132 -3.91 2.62 -12.36
CA SER A 132 -4.66 3.54 -13.22
C SER A 132 -6.09 3.80 -12.71
N THR A 133 -6.61 5.00 -12.96
CA THR A 133 -7.99 5.37 -12.64
C THR A 133 -9.00 4.38 -13.26
N ARG A 134 -8.76 3.96 -14.52
CA ARG A 134 -9.62 2.98 -15.20
C ARG A 134 -9.69 1.67 -14.42
N ALA A 135 -8.56 1.14 -13.97
CA ALA A 135 -8.53 -0.11 -13.21
C ALA A 135 -9.14 0.06 -11.81
N GLY A 136 -8.90 1.20 -11.15
CA GLY A 136 -9.53 1.52 -9.86
C GLY A 136 -11.05 1.53 -9.92
N ILE A 137 -11.64 2.08 -10.99
CA ILE A 137 -13.09 2.03 -11.24
C ILE A 137 -13.58 0.59 -11.37
N LEU A 138 -12.85 -0.27 -12.08
CA LEU A 138 -13.21 -1.68 -12.23
C LEU A 138 -13.15 -2.44 -10.91
N VAL A 139 -12.09 -2.22 -10.11
CA VAL A 139 -11.95 -2.79 -8.77
C VAL A 139 -13.12 -2.37 -7.88
N THR A 140 -13.46 -1.09 -7.85
CA THR A 140 -14.57 -0.56 -7.05
C THR A 140 -15.91 -1.18 -7.45
N LYS A 141 -16.19 -1.23 -8.76
CA LYS A 141 -17.44 -1.86 -9.25
C LYS A 141 -17.51 -3.33 -8.90
N ALA A 142 -16.40 -4.08 -9.03
CA ALA A 142 -16.36 -5.49 -8.71
C ALA A 142 -16.46 -5.78 -7.20
N ALA A 143 -16.02 -4.85 -6.35
CA ALA A 143 -16.11 -4.94 -4.90
C ALA A 143 -17.50 -4.59 -4.34
N ALA A 144 -18.33 -3.90 -5.11
CA ALA A 144 -19.62 -3.38 -4.65
C ALA A 144 -20.62 -4.46 -4.27
N ASP A 145 -20.63 -5.60 -4.97
CA ASP A 145 -21.58 -6.70 -4.72
C ASP A 145 -21.44 -7.31 -3.30
N THR A 146 -20.26 -7.18 -2.69
CA THR A 146 -19.99 -7.66 -1.33
C THR A 146 -19.83 -6.53 -0.32
N VAL A 147 -20.05 -5.28 -0.74
CA VAL A 147 -19.94 -4.07 0.10
C VAL A 147 -18.57 -3.97 0.82
N LYS A 148 -17.53 -4.59 0.26
CA LYS A 148 -16.20 -4.55 0.86
C LYS A 148 -15.57 -3.16 0.77
N ARG A 149 -14.72 -2.83 1.72
CA ARG A 149 -13.96 -1.56 1.70
C ARG A 149 -13.01 -1.51 0.52
N VAL A 150 -12.88 -0.34 -0.10
CA VAL A 150 -11.93 -0.11 -1.19
C VAL A 150 -11.11 1.13 -0.90
N ALA A 151 -9.78 0.97 -0.88
CA ALA A 151 -8.82 2.06 -0.80
C ALA A 151 -8.05 2.17 -2.13
N LEU A 152 -8.09 3.34 -2.75
CA LEU A 152 -7.54 3.57 -4.08
C LEU A 152 -6.43 4.63 -4.03
N GLU A 153 -5.29 4.29 -4.63
CA GLU A 153 -4.23 5.23 -4.99
C GLU A 153 -4.11 5.23 -6.51
N LEU A 154 -4.49 6.33 -7.13
CA LEU A 154 -4.69 6.41 -8.57
C LEU A 154 -3.68 7.33 -9.26
N GLY A 155 -3.73 7.36 -10.60
CA GLY A 155 -2.85 8.19 -11.40
C GLY A 155 -3.16 9.68 -11.25
N GLY A 156 -2.11 10.45 -11.44
CA GLY A 156 -2.14 11.91 -11.40
C GLY A 156 -0.74 12.47 -11.26
N LYS A 157 -0.63 13.81 -11.33
CA LYS A 157 0.59 14.53 -11.02
C LYS A 157 0.27 15.64 -10.03
N GLY A 158 0.97 15.66 -8.90
CA GLY A 158 0.87 16.74 -7.93
C GLY A 158 1.32 18.07 -8.51
N ALA A 159 0.71 19.17 -8.07
CA ALA A 159 1.13 20.50 -8.47
C ALA A 159 2.52 20.83 -7.90
N ASN A 160 3.37 21.43 -8.72
CA ASN A 160 4.58 22.10 -8.25
C ASN A 160 4.24 23.57 -7.99
N ILE A 161 4.09 23.94 -6.71
CA ILE A 161 3.69 25.29 -6.31
C ILE A 161 4.92 26.10 -5.97
N VAL A 162 5.13 27.21 -6.69
CA VAL A 162 6.26 28.11 -6.50
C VAL A 162 5.71 29.48 -6.10
N PHE A 163 6.02 29.93 -4.89
CA PHE A 163 5.63 31.25 -4.39
C PHE A 163 6.55 32.32 -4.93
N SER A 164 6.10 33.60 -4.88
CA SER A 164 6.79 34.76 -5.43
C SER A 164 8.15 35.08 -4.78
N ASP A 165 8.36 34.65 -3.56
CA ASP A 165 9.59 34.78 -2.77
C ASP A 165 10.58 33.62 -2.93
N ALA A 166 10.24 32.62 -3.74
CA ALA A 166 11.07 31.45 -3.96
C ALA A 166 12.29 31.77 -4.87
N ASP A 167 13.40 31.07 -4.62
CA ASP A 167 14.52 31.01 -5.56
C ASP A 167 14.08 30.21 -6.81
N VAL A 168 13.81 30.96 -7.89
CA VAL A 168 13.28 30.37 -9.13
C VAL A 168 14.22 29.34 -9.74
N GLN A 169 15.54 29.55 -9.74
CA GLN A 169 16.49 28.59 -10.30
C GLN A 169 16.50 27.28 -9.51
N LYS A 170 16.45 27.38 -8.20
CA LYS A 170 16.37 26.22 -7.31
C LYS A 170 15.03 25.49 -7.45
N ALA A 171 13.92 26.24 -7.57
CA ALA A 171 12.59 25.67 -7.80
C ALA A 171 12.51 24.89 -9.12
N VAL A 172 13.00 25.48 -10.22
CA VAL A 172 13.05 24.82 -11.53
C VAL A 172 13.93 23.57 -11.49
N ARG A 173 15.13 23.64 -10.91
CA ARG A 173 16.03 22.50 -10.80
C ARG A 173 15.40 21.35 -10.01
N ARG A 174 14.81 21.64 -8.87
CA ARG A 174 14.16 20.64 -8.02
C ARG A 174 12.88 20.09 -8.66
N GLY A 175 12.06 20.94 -9.23
CA GLY A 175 10.84 20.54 -9.94
C GLY A 175 11.14 19.63 -11.12
N SER A 176 12.15 19.97 -11.95
CA SER A 176 12.58 19.13 -13.05
C SER A 176 13.14 17.79 -12.58
N ALA A 177 14.01 17.80 -11.57
CA ALA A 177 14.57 16.58 -11.00
C ALA A 177 13.47 15.65 -10.45
N HIS A 178 12.46 16.22 -9.81
CA HIS A 178 11.32 15.46 -9.30
C HIS A 178 10.44 14.93 -10.45
N CYS A 179 10.13 15.75 -11.42
CA CYS A 179 9.29 15.37 -12.58
C CYS A 179 9.89 14.21 -13.38
N PHE A 180 11.21 14.22 -13.59
CA PHE A 180 11.91 13.20 -14.36
C PHE A 180 12.50 12.06 -13.53
N ASN A 181 12.31 12.09 -12.21
CA ASN A 181 12.73 11.00 -11.33
C ASN A 181 12.06 9.68 -11.76
N ASN A 182 12.79 8.57 -11.64
CA ASN A 182 12.30 7.24 -12.03
C ASN A 182 11.66 7.22 -13.43
N THR A 183 12.32 7.88 -14.41
CA THR A 183 11.83 8.04 -15.80
C THR A 183 10.42 8.69 -15.90
N GLY A 184 10.10 9.58 -14.98
CA GLY A 184 8.79 10.23 -14.90
C GLY A 184 7.67 9.38 -14.29
N GLN A 185 8.01 8.26 -13.66
CA GLN A 185 7.07 7.31 -13.05
C GLN A 185 6.93 7.48 -11.52
N SER A 186 7.14 8.71 -11.04
CA SER A 186 6.97 9.10 -9.63
C SER A 186 5.72 9.91 -9.43
#